data_1a999b477d7279b3cf0823dc619fb92b
#
_entry.id   1a999b477d7279b3cf0823dc619fb92b
#
_cell.length_a   1.000
_cell.length_b   1.000
_cell.length_c   1.000
_cell.angle_alpha   90.00
_cell.angle_beta   90.00
_cell.angle_gamma   90.00
#
_symmetry.space_group_name_H-M   'P 1'
#
loop_
_entity.id
_entity.type
_entity.pdbx_description
1 polymer ?
#
loop_
_entity_poly.entity_id
_entity_poly.type
_entity_poly.pdbx_seq_one_letter_code
_entity_poly.pdbx_strand_id
1 'polypeptide(L)'
;MKAAVFREVNVPMEIEEVTVSKPGPREVLIRTKAAGICHSDMHFFNGSYPGKLPMVLGHESAGVVEQVGSDVHYVKPGDHVITCLSVFCGHCDQCLTGHLSLCQEPEMSRGKEEEPRISHNDQPLTPFAQLGSFAEMMLVHEHALVKVREDMPMDRAALIGCGVTTGIGAVIHTASVE
;
A
#
# COMPACT_ATOMS: atom_id res chain seq x y z
N MET A 1 -6.04 -1.06 16.35
CA MET A 1 -4.89 -1.82 15.87
C MET A 1 -3.61 -1.01 16.06
N LYS A 2 -2.42 -1.65 16.02
CA LYS A 2 -1.14 -0.95 16.13
C LYS A 2 -0.58 -0.57 14.78
N ALA A 3 0.05 0.63 14.71
CA ALA A 3 0.80 1.09 13.55
C ALA A 3 2.05 1.86 14.00
N ALA A 4 3.11 1.84 13.18
CA ALA A 4 4.26 2.70 13.35
C ALA A 4 3.94 4.06 12.70
N VAL A 5 3.72 5.08 13.52
CA VAL A 5 3.30 6.40 13.06
C VAL A 5 4.51 7.33 12.95
N PHE A 6 4.70 7.90 11.77
CA PHE A 6 5.74 8.87 11.46
C PHE A 6 5.19 10.29 11.59
N ARG A 7 5.66 11.02 12.59
CA ARG A 7 5.15 12.36 12.97
C ARG A 7 6.10 13.48 12.61
N GLU A 8 7.40 13.23 12.65
CA GLU A 8 8.42 14.26 12.46
C GLU A 8 9.68 13.68 11.81
N VAL A 9 10.28 14.46 10.92
CA VAL A 9 11.50 14.11 10.17
C VAL A 9 12.67 13.88 11.15
N ASN A 10 13.42 12.80 10.92
CA ASN A 10 14.54 12.35 11.76
C ASN A 10 14.18 11.98 13.21
N VAL A 11 12.90 11.86 13.52
CA VAL A 11 12.43 11.37 14.82
C VAL A 11 11.95 9.93 14.66
N PRO A 12 12.35 8.98 15.53
CA PRO A 12 11.88 7.60 15.46
C PRO A 12 10.35 7.51 15.44
N MET A 13 9.81 6.61 14.61
CA MET A 13 8.39 6.31 14.59
C MET A 13 7.95 5.69 15.91
N GLU A 14 6.77 6.05 16.37
CA GLU A 14 6.16 5.49 17.58
C GLU A 14 5.10 4.45 17.21
N ILE A 15 5.00 3.40 18.02
CA ILE A 15 3.91 2.42 17.87
C ILE A 15 2.69 2.95 18.60
N GLU A 16 1.66 3.27 17.83
CA GLU A 16 0.44 3.88 18.34
C GLU A 16 -0.78 2.98 18.07
N GLU A 17 -1.80 3.09 18.93
CA GLU A 17 -3.11 2.53 18.69
C GLU A 17 -3.88 3.43 17.71
N VAL A 18 -4.24 2.87 16.55
CA VAL A 18 -4.92 3.59 15.48
C VAL A 18 -6.22 2.89 15.09
N THR A 19 -7.12 3.64 14.48
CA THR A 19 -8.39 3.13 13.94
C THR A 19 -8.26 2.96 12.44
N VAL A 20 -8.67 1.79 11.92
CA VAL A 20 -8.88 1.55 10.49
C VAL A 20 -10.37 1.51 10.20
N SER A 21 -10.82 2.21 9.17
CA SER A 21 -12.23 2.24 8.80
C SER A 21 -12.66 0.98 8.05
N LYS A 22 -13.96 0.83 7.86
CA LYS A 22 -14.52 -0.29 7.08
C LYS A 22 -14.21 -0.11 5.60
N PRO A 23 -14.06 -1.22 4.83
CA PRO A 23 -13.89 -1.14 3.39
C PRO A 23 -15.05 -0.43 2.69
N GLY A 24 -14.72 0.56 1.86
CA GLY A 24 -15.62 1.10 0.85
C GLY A 24 -15.85 0.09 -0.29
N PRO A 25 -16.72 0.41 -1.28
CA PRO A 25 -17.14 -0.54 -2.32
C PRO A 25 -16.00 -1.29 -3.02
N ARG A 26 -14.93 -0.60 -3.38
CA ARG A 26 -13.77 -1.15 -4.10
C ARG A 26 -12.52 -1.29 -3.23
N GLU A 27 -12.68 -1.35 -1.91
CA GLU A 27 -11.57 -1.45 -0.97
C GLU A 27 -11.48 -2.84 -0.34
N VAL A 28 -10.30 -3.18 0.10
CA VAL A 28 -9.96 -4.45 0.74
C VAL A 28 -9.21 -4.18 2.03
N LEU A 29 -9.68 -4.77 3.11
CA LEU A 29 -8.99 -4.79 4.40
C LEU A 29 -8.10 -6.02 4.46
N ILE A 30 -6.80 -5.81 4.75
CA ILE A 30 -5.77 -6.85 4.75
C ILE A 30 -5.13 -6.89 6.13
N ARG A 31 -4.97 -8.09 6.67
CA ARG A 31 -4.09 -8.32 7.81
C ARG A 31 -2.65 -8.47 7.32
N THR A 32 -1.81 -7.52 7.67
CA THR A 32 -0.39 -7.54 7.33
C THR A 32 0.30 -8.74 7.98
N LYS A 33 1.05 -9.50 7.20
CA LYS A 33 1.85 -10.64 7.68
C LYS A 33 3.35 -10.37 7.60
N ALA A 34 3.74 -9.59 6.61
CA ALA A 34 5.12 -9.13 6.46
C ALA A 34 5.13 -7.77 5.75
N ALA A 35 6.06 -6.92 6.14
CA ALA A 35 6.36 -5.66 5.47
C ALA A 35 7.87 -5.48 5.36
N GLY A 36 8.36 -5.15 4.16
CA GLY A 36 9.74 -4.79 3.89
C GLY A 36 9.99 -3.31 4.16
N ILE A 37 11.24 -2.95 4.39
CA ILE A 37 11.70 -1.57 4.49
C ILE A 37 12.44 -1.23 3.20
N CYS A 38 11.90 -0.29 2.44
CA CYS A 38 12.52 0.22 1.23
C CYS A 38 13.35 1.47 1.52
N HIS A 39 14.33 1.75 0.67
CA HIS A 39 15.10 3.00 0.78
C HIS A 39 14.21 4.24 0.60
N SER A 40 13.11 4.13 -0.12
CA SER A 40 12.11 5.19 -0.25
C SER A 40 11.49 5.59 1.10
N ASP A 41 11.27 4.66 2.03
CA ASP A 41 10.79 4.98 3.38
C ASP A 41 11.83 5.84 4.12
N MET A 42 13.13 5.56 3.92
CA MET A 42 14.22 6.35 4.50
C MET A 42 14.29 7.77 3.92
N HIS A 43 13.93 7.97 2.65
CA HIS A 43 13.86 9.31 2.06
C HIS A 43 12.76 10.18 2.70
N PHE A 44 11.64 9.59 3.09
CA PHE A 44 10.62 10.30 3.87
C PHE A 44 11.10 10.53 5.30
N PHE A 45 11.68 9.50 5.93
CA PHE A 45 12.17 9.60 7.30
C PHE A 45 13.21 10.71 7.48
N ASN A 46 14.17 10.84 6.56
CA ASN A 46 15.23 11.86 6.64
C ASN A 46 14.85 13.22 6.00
N GLY A 47 13.61 13.35 5.48
CA GLY A 47 13.12 14.59 4.88
C GLY A 47 13.63 14.87 3.47
N SER A 48 14.31 13.94 2.81
CA SER A 48 14.73 14.08 1.40
C SER A 48 13.56 14.15 0.44
N TYR A 49 12.44 13.48 0.80
CA TYR A 49 11.16 13.60 0.10
C TYR A 49 10.11 14.25 1.00
N PRO A 50 9.35 15.22 0.47
CA PRO A 50 8.26 15.83 1.23
C PRO A 50 7.10 14.85 1.42
N GLY A 51 6.51 14.83 2.60
CA GLY A 51 5.33 14.02 2.93
C GLY A 51 4.31 14.79 3.76
N LYS A 52 3.05 14.41 3.66
CA LYS A 52 1.99 14.98 4.50
C LYS A 52 1.93 14.21 5.82
N LEU A 53 2.56 14.78 6.84
CA LEU A 53 2.54 14.22 8.20
C LEU A 53 1.22 14.52 8.94
N PRO A 54 0.81 13.71 9.92
CA PRO A 54 1.40 12.42 10.27
C PRO A 54 1.08 11.33 9.26
N MET A 55 1.97 10.33 9.11
CA MET A 55 1.78 9.26 8.14
C MET A 55 2.18 7.89 8.68
N VAL A 56 1.65 6.83 8.06
CA VAL A 56 2.12 5.46 8.23
C VAL A 56 2.90 5.09 6.98
N LEU A 57 4.19 4.79 7.14
CA LEU A 57 5.08 4.39 6.05
C LEU A 57 4.90 2.92 5.66
N GLY A 58 5.74 2.45 4.74
CA GLY A 58 5.75 1.08 4.23
C GLY A 58 4.87 0.90 3.00
N HIS A 59 5.42 0.20 2.00
CA HIS A 59 4.77 -0.10 0.72
C HIS A 59 5.16 -1.44 0.12
N GLU A 60 6.05 -2.17 0.76
CA GLU A 60 6.42 -3.54 0.42
C GLU A 60 5.72 -4.48 1.39
N SER A 61 4.63 -5.13 0.99
CA SER A 61 3.89 -5.94 1.95
C SER A 61 3.18 -7.15 1.36
N ALA A 62 2.97 -8.12 2.23
CA ALA A 62 2.15 -9.30 1.99
C ALA A 62 1.23 -9.52 3.18
N GLY A 63 0.05 -10.06 2.92
CA GLY A 63 -0.94 -10.28 3.95
C GLY A 63 -2.07 -11.19 3.51
N VAL A 64 -3.06 -11.29 4.39
CA VAL A 64 -4.27 -12.09 4.17
C VAL A 64 -5.48 -11.15 4.15
N VAL A 65 -6.35 -11.32 3.16
CA VAL A 65 -7.59 -10.56 3.05
C VAL A 65 -8.50 -10.89 4.23
N GLU A 66 -8.97 -9.86 4.95
CA GLU A 66 -9.91 -9.99 6.07
C GLU A 66 -11.34 -9.65 5.66
N GLN A 67 -11.51 -8.54 4.93
CA GLN A 67 -12.81 -8.07 4.44
C GLN A 67 -12.65 -7.44 3.06
N VAL A 68 -13.74 -7.47 2.30
CA VAL A 68 -13.81 -6.85 0.97
C VAL A 68 -15.05 -5.96 0.87
N GLY A 69 -14.95 -4.90 0.08
CA GLY A 69 -16.09 -4.06 -0.29
C GLY A 69 -17.03 -4.74 -1.25
N SER A 70 -18.24 -4.16 -1.44
CA SER A 70 -19.33 -4.75 -2.23
C SER A 70 -18.99 -5.04 -3.69
N ASP A 71 -18.10 -4.26 -4.28
CA ASP A 71 -17.78 -4.30 -5.71
C ASP A 71 -16.44 -5.00 -5.99
N VAL A 72 -15.80 -5.56 -4.96
CA VAL A 72 -14.58 -6.34 -5.08
C VAL A 72 -14.92 -7.78 -5.48
N HIS A 73 -14.41 -8.21 -6.64
CA HIS A 73 -14.65 -9.55 -7.18
C HIS A 73 -13.37 -10.37 -7.39
N TYR A 74 -12.20 -9.72 -7.37
CA TYR A 74 -10.91 -10.31 -7.66
C TYR A 74 -10.36 -11.15 -6.51
N VAL A 75 -10.59 -10.74 -5.27
CA VAL A 75 -10.13 -11.40 -4.05
C VAL A 75 -11.27 -11.58 -3.06
N LYS A 76 -11.11 -12.49 -2.11
CA LYS A 76 -12.08 -12.79 -1.04
C LYS A 76 -11.36 -12.99 0.30
N PRO A 77 -12.07 -12.91 1.44
CA PRO A 77 -11.50 -13.24 2.74
C PRO A 77 -10.77 -14.58 2.75
N GLY A 78 -9.57 -14.60 3.33
CA GLY A 78 -8.66 -15.74 3.37
C GLY A 78 -7.65 -15.79 2.22
N ASP A 79 -7.82 -15.05 1.13
CA ASP A 79 -6.83 -15.02 0.05
C ASP A 79 -5.52 -14.39 0.50
N HIS A 80 -4.40 -14.98 0.07
CA HIS A 80 -3.05 -14.43 0.24
C HIS A 80 -2.77 -13.41 -0.86
N VAL A 81 -2.29 -12.23 -0.47
CA VAL A 81 -2.04 -11.12 -1.39
C VAL A 81 -0.72 -10.42 -1.10
N ILE A 82 -0.14 -9.84 -2.15
CA ILE A 82 0.92 -8.84 -2.06
C ILE A 82 0.36 -7.49 -2.48
N THR A 83 1.01 -6.41 -2.06
CA THR A 83 0.64 -5.05 -2.44
C THR A 83 1.56 -4.48 -3.51
N CYS A 84 1.03 -3.56 -4.30
CA CYS A 84 1.76 -2.76 -5.26
C CYS A 84 1.45 -1.28 -5.05
N LEU A 85 2.48 -0.46 -4.98
CA LEU A 85 2.35 1.00 -4.77
C LEU A 85 1.77 1.73 -6.00
N SER A 86 1.77 1.12 -7.17
CA SER A 86 1.21 1.69 -8.40
C SER A 86 -0.27 1.35 -8.53
N VAL A 87 -1.10 2.01 -7.72
CA VAL A 87 -2.56 1.84 -7.78
C VAL A 87 -3.11 2.51 -9.03
N PHE A 88 -4.07 1.86 -9.72
CA PHE A 88 -4.58 2.32 -11.00
C PHE A 88 -6.11 2.20 -11.10
N CYS A 89 -6.75 3.08 -11.88
CA CYS A 89 -8.20 3.07 -12.08
C CYS A 89 -8.66 2.02 -13.12
N GLY A 90 -7.86 1.78 -14.15
CA GLY A 90 -8.15 0.85 -15.24
C GLY A 90 -8.88 1.47 -16.44
N HIS A 91 -9.28 2.75 -16.40
CA HIS A 91 -10.09 3.37 -17.45
C HIS A 91 -9.61 4.74 -17.95
N CYS A 92 -8.63 5.40 -17.31
CA CYS A 92 -8.05 6.64 -17.83
C CYS A 92 -7.11 6.34 -19.02
N ASP A 93 -6.75 7.39 -19.76
CA ASP A 93 -5.91 7.27 -20.97
C ASP A 93 -4.59 6.54 -20.70
N GLN A 94 -3.97 6.80 -19.56
CA GLN A 94 -2.73 6.10 -19.16
C GLN A 94 -2.96 4.61 -18.95
N CYS A 95 -4.04 4.26 -18.26
CA CYS A 95 -4.38 2.85 -18.01
C CYS A 95 -4.74 2.12 -19.32
N LEU A 96 -5.53 2.73 -20.19
CA LEU A 96 -5.96 2.13 -21.45
C LEU A 96 -4.81 1.95 -22.46
N THR A 97 -3.75 2.73 -22.33
CA THR A 97 -2.54 2.60 -23.16
C THR A 97 -1.44 1.75 -22.51
N GLY A 98 -1.74 1.07 -21.38
CA GLY A 98 -0.82 0.15 -20.71
C GLY A 98 0.17 0.81 -19.73
N HIS A 99 0.01 2.10 -19.45
CA HIS A 99 0.88 2.85 -18.53
C HIS A 99 0.24 2.96 -17.14
N LEU A 100 -0.10 1.83 -16.51
CA LEU A 100 -0.83 1.77 -15.23
C LEU A 100 -0.14 2.55 -14.11
N SER A 101 1.20 2.55 -14.08
CA SER A 101 2.00 3.29 -13.10
C SER A 101 1.90 4.83 -13.23
N LEU A 102 1.37 5.32 -14.34
CA LEU A 102 1.14 6.74 -14.60
C LEU A 102 -0.34 7.15 -14.40
N CYS A 103 -1.15 6.29 -13.80
CA CYS A 103 -2.54 6.60 -13.47
C CYS A 103 -2.63 7.87 -12.61
N GLN A 104 -3.48 8.80 -13.01
CA GLN A 104 -3.64 10.11 -12.36
C GLN A 104 -5.03 10.29 -11.74
N GLU A 105 -5.86 9.24 -11.72
CA GLU A 105 -7.22 9.32 -11.22
C GLU A 105 -7.27 9.45 -9.69
N PRO A 106 -7.89 10.50 -9.17
CA PRO A 106 -8.00 10.73 -7.72
C PRO A 106 -8.94 9.75 -7.03
N GLU A 107 -9.83 9.07 -7.76
CA GLU A 107 -10.81 8.11 -7.21
C GLU A 107 -10.18 6.90 -6.50
N MET A 108 -8.87 6.68 -6.69
CA MET A 108 -8.14 5.66 -5.95
C MET A 108 -7.94 6.02 -4.47
N SER A 109 -8.14 7.28 -4.13
CA SER A 109 -8.08 7.80 -2.77
C SER A 109 -9.47 8.17 -2.30
N ARG A 110 -9.74 8.08 -1.00
CA ARG A 110 -10.96 8.62 -0.42
C ARG A 110 -11.01 10.14 -0.53
N GLY A 111 -12.19 10.68 -0.80
CA GLY A 111 -12.44 12.13 -0.82
C GLY A 111 -12.23 12.77 0.55
N LYS A 112 -12.12 14.09 0.58
CA LYS A 112 -11.88 14.86 1.83
C LYS A 112 -13.03 14.76 2.83
N GLU A 113 -14.25 14.53 2.34
CA GLU A 113 -15.48 14.41 3.14
C GLU A 113 -15.74 12.97 3.59
N GLU A 114 -14.98 12.01 3.09
CA GLU A 114 -15.09 10.62 3.47
C GLU A 114 -14.27 10.31 4.71
N GLU A 115 -14.72 9.33 5.50
CA GLU A 115 -13.95 8.82 6.64
C GLU A 115 -12.55 8.37 6.19
N PRO A 116 -11.47 8.83 6.83
CA PRO A 116 -10.11 8.45 6.40
C PRO A 116 -9.89 6.94 6.58
N ARG A 117 -9.09 6.32 5.69
CA ARG A 117 -8.76 4.89 5.80
C ARG A 117 -8.14 4.52 7.14
N ILE A 118 -7.35 5.43 7.70
CA ILE A 118 -6.66 5.25 8.98
C ILE A 118 -6.65 6.58 9.73
N SER A 119 -6.89 6.53 11.04
CA SER A 119 -6.91 7.71 11.93
C SER A 119 -6.34 7.40 13.31
N HIS A 120 -5.91 8.44 14.01
CA HIS A 120 -5.53 8.41 15.42
C HIS A 120 -6.27 9.53 16.15
N ASN A 121 -7.08 9.18 17.17
CA ASN A 121 -7.92 10.14 17.90
C ASN A 121 -8.71 11.06 16.96
N ASP A 122 -9.40 10.48 15.99
CA ASP A 122 -10.20 11.15 14.94
C ASP A 122 -9.39 12.05 13.98
N GLN A 123 -8.08 12.10 14.12
CA GLN A 123 -7.22 12.80 13.17
C GLN A 123 -6.75 11.86 12.06
N PRO A 124 -6.91 12.24 10.80
CA PRO A 124 -6.49 11.38 9.69
C PRO A 124 -4.97 11.19 9.67
N LEU A 125 -4.54 9.97 9.45
CA LEU A 125 -3.15 9.63 9.11
C LEU A 125 -3.05 9.39 7.60
N THR A 126 -1.91 9.79 7.03
CA THR A 126 -1.65 9.57 5.60
C THR A 126 -1.05 8.18 5.40
N PRO A 127 -1.72 7.23 4.71
CA PRO A 127 -1.09 5.97 4.33
C PRO A 127 -0.12 6.22 3.17
N PHE A 128 1.16 5.95 3.36
CA PHE A 128 2.16 6.11 2.30
C PHE A 128 1.83 5.24 1.10
N ALA A 129 1.92 5.80 -0.11
CA ALA A 129 1.57 5.15 -1.37
C ALA A 129 0.14 4.53 -1.36
N GLN A 130 -0.78 5.07 -0.58
CA GLN A 130 -2.13 4.54 -0.32
C GLN A 130 -2.14 3.15 0.33
N LEU A 131 -1.02 2.70 0.88
CA LEU A 131 -0.82 1.39 1.52
C LEU A 131 -0.62 1.53 3.03
N GLY A 132 0.47 2.17 3.47
CA GLY A 132 0.77 2.38 4.89
C GLY A 132 1.00 1.04 5.62
N SER A 133 1.91 0.22 5.10
CA SER A 133 2.04 -1.19 5.52
C SER A 133 2.75 -1.41 6.85
N PHE A 134 3.30 -0.37 7.48
CA PHE A 134 3.84 -0.50 8.85
C PHE A 134 2.73 -0.45 9.89
N ALA A 135 1.68 -1.23 9.67
CA ALA A 135 0.51 -1.40 10.51
C ALA A 135 0.04 -2.86 10.52
N GLU A 136 -0.65 -3.29 11.57
CA GLU A 136 -1.20 -4.64 11.67
C GLU A 136 -2.25 -4.94 10.58
N MET A 137 -2.93 -3.90 10.09
CA MET A 137 -3.89 -4.01 8.99
C MET A 137 -3.77 -2.81 8.05
N MET A 138 -4.07 -3.04 6.78
CA MET A 138 -4.12 -2.03 5.71
C MET A 138 -5.50 -2.01 5.08
N LEU A 139 -6.03 -0.83 4.80
CA LEU A 139 -7.21 -0.65 3.97
C LEU A 139 -6.79 -0.02 2.65
N VAL A 140 -6.91 -0.76 1.56
CA VAL A 140 -6.37 -0.39 0.25
C VAL A 140 -7.41 -0.56 -0.86
N HIS A 141 -7.21 0.09 -2.00
CA HIS A 141 -8.01 -0.16 -3.19
C HIS A 141 -7.69 -1.56 -3.77
N GLU A 142 -8.68 -2.25 -4.34
CA GLU A 142 -8.49 -3.60 -4.90
C GLU A 142 -7.37 -3.69 -5.96
N HIS A 143 -7.15 -2.63 -6.74
CA HIS A 143 -6.08 -2.56 -7.75
C HIS A 143 -4.67 -2.33 -7.16
N ALA A 144 -4.56 -2.21 -5.85
CA ALA A 144 -3.27 -2.24 -5.16
C ALA A 144 -2.80 -3.67 -4.82
N LEU A 145 -3.57 -4.69 -5.22
CA LEU A 145 -3.37 -6.06 -4.78
C LEU A 145 -3.07 -7.01 -5.93
N VAL A 146 -2.24 -8.01 -5.64
CA VAL A 146 -2.06 -9.20 -6.47
C VAL A 146 -2.21 -10.44 -5.60
N LYS A 147 -3.12 -11.33 -6.00
CA LYS A 147 -3.30 -12.61 -5.33
C LYS A 147 -2.11 -13.51 -5.59
N VAL A 148 -1.60 -14.14 -4.55
CA VAL A 148 -0.48 -15.10 -4.62
C VAL A 148 -0.92 -16.47 -4.09
N ARG A 149 -0.08 -17.49 -4.33
CA ARG A 149 -0.32 -18.84 -3.82
C ARG A 149 -0.24 -18.87 -2.29
N GLU A 150 -1.08 -19.68 -1.66
CA GLU A 150 -1.15 -19.81 -0.20
C GLU A 150 0.14 -20.36 0.43
N ASP A 151 0.91 -21.16 -0.32
CA ASP A 151 2.17 -21.74 0.14
C ASP A 151 3.37 -20.80 0.00
N MET A 152 3.18 -19.57 -0.52
CA MET A 152 4.25 -18.59 -0.69
C MET A 152 4.63 -17.99 0.67
N PRO A 153 5.92 -18.03 1.06
CA PRO A 153 6.38 -17.38 2.29
C PRO A 153 6.12 -15.87 2.25
N MET A 154 5.39 -15.35 3.23
CA MET A 154 4.93 -13.95 3.25
C MET A 154 6.07 -12.94 3.34
N ASP A 155 7.15 -13.27 4.06
CA ASP A 155 8.35 -12.44 4.20
C ASP A 155 9.05 -12.20 2.85
N ARG A 156 9.06 -13.20 1.98
CA ARG A 156 9.60 -13.10 0.61
C ARG A 156 8.60 -12.47 -0.35
N ALA A 157 7.33 -12.82 -0.22
CA ALA A 157 6.25 -12.27 -1.03
C ALA A 157 6.16 -10.73 -0.90
N ALA A 158 6.36 -10.21 0.32
CA ALA A 158 6.31 -8.77 0.60
C ALA A 158 7.24 -7.93 -0.29
N LEU A 159 8.40 -8.48 -0.68
CA LEU A 159 9.42 -7.76 -1.46
C LEU A 159 9.07 -7.66 -2.96
N ILE A 160 8.10 -8.47 -3.45
CA ILE A 160 7.81 -8.58 -4.88
C ILE A 160 7.23 -7.27 -5.42
N GLY A 161 6.35 -6.61 -4.65
CA GLY A 161 5.61 -5.42 -5.11
C GLY A 161 6.47 -4.17 -5.32
N CYS A 162 7.72 -4.16 -4.86
CA CYS A 162 8.66 -3.06 -5.06
C CYS A 162 10.06 -3.56 -5.44
N GLY A 163 10.84 -4.05 -4.48
CA GLY A 163 12.27 -4.33 -4.68
C GLY A 163 12.53 -5.33 -5.80
N VAL A 164 11.82 -6.46 -5.83
CA VAL A 164 11.97 -7.50 -6.87
C VAL A 164 11.54 -6.99 -8.24
N THR A 165 10.36 -6.38 -8.34
CA THR A 165 9.84 -5.84 -9.61
C THR A 165 10.74 -4.74 -10.16
N THR A 166 11.24 -3.84 -9.30
CA THR A 166 12.18 -2.78 -9.67
C THR A 166 13.50 -3.35 -10.19
N GLY A 167 14.07 -4.32 -9.46
CA GLY A 167 15.35 -4.93 -9.85
C GLY A 167 15.25 -5.69 -11.18
N ILE A 168 14.22 -6.52 -11.35
CA ILE A 168 14.00 -7.25 -12.60
C ILE A 168 13.73 -6.28 -13.76
N GLY A 169 12.90 -5.25 -13.54
CA GLY A 169 12.60 -4.24 -14.54
C GLY A 169 13.85 -3.49 -15.01
N ALA A 170 14.74 -3.14 -14.10
CA ALA A 170 16.02 -2.50 -14.43
C ALA A 170 16.92 -3.38 -15.30
N VAL A 171 16.98 -4.68 -15.02
CA VAL A 171 17.79 -5.63 -15.79
C VAL A 171 17.21 -5.84 -17.20
N ILE A 172 15.92 -6.15 -17.27
CA ILE A 172 15.28 -6.53 -18.55
C ILE A 172 15.04 -5.32 -19.44
N HIS A 173 14.51 -4.22 -18.89
CA HIS A 173 14.03 -3.09 -19.69
C HIS A 173 15.04 -1.95 -19.81
N THR A 174 15.85 -1.70 -18.77
CA THR A 174 16.81 -0.58 -18.80
C THR A 174 18.17 -1.03 -19.29
N ALA A 175 18.72 -2.10 -18.74
CA ALA A 175 20.04 -2.60 -19.13
C ALA A 175 19.98 -3.54 -20.34
N SER A 176 18.78 -4.01 -20.72
CA SER A 176 18.57 -4.92 -21.88
C SER A 176 19.49 -6.14 -21.85
N VAL A 177 19.65 -6.75 -20.69
CA VAL A 177 20.45 -7.98 -20.53
C VAL A 177 19.64 -9.15 -21.10
N GLU A 178 20.25 -9.89 -22.05
CA GLU A 178 19.71 -11.10 -22.67
C GLU A 178 20.12 -12.37 -21.90
#